data_100360b37328320409ef87c8cf847587
#
_entry.id   100360b37328320409ef87c8cf847587
#
_cell.length_a   1.000
_cell.length_b   1.000
_cell.length_c   1.000
_cell.angle_alpha   90.00
_cell.angle_beta   90.00
_cell.angle_gamma   90.00
#
_symmetry.space_group_name_H-M   'P 1'
#
loop_
_entity.id
_entity.type
_entity.pdbx_description
1 polymer ?
#
loop_
_entity_poly.entity_id
_entity_poly.type
_entity_poly.pdbx_seq_one_letter_code
_entity_poly.pdbx_strand_id
1 'polypeptide(L)'
;MRILGIDHIGIASADLGKHIEIFGEKLGLEIHGFEEKDPYGGLRTAFARVGDTDFELLEDRVPDGDQKAIDQRDIARFVARRGPGLHHIALRVADIEEAMRDARAAGLHVIDQAPRPGARGSKIAFIHPKSTGGILIHFVERPDQVQTAHATGPDGGTVEPD
;
A
#
# COMPACT_ATOMS: atom_id res chain seq x y z
N MET A 1 18.31 3.44 -3.52
CA MET A 1 17.07 3.05 -2.76
C MET A 1 17.17 1.59 -2.33
N ARG A 2 16.71 1.29 -1.12
CA ARG A 2 16.69 -0.05 -0.58
C ARG A 2 15.24 -0.52 -0.44
N ILE A 3 14.84 -1.45 -1.31
CA ILE A 3 13.54 -2.12 -1.24
C ILE A 3 13.66 -3.34 -0.32
N LEU A 4 12.79 -3.43 0.68
CA LEU A 4 12.80 -4.48 1.71
C LEU A 4 11.88 -5.65 1.38
N GLY A 5 10.91 -5.45 0.49
CA GLY A 5 9.93 -6.44 0.07
C GLY A 5 8.63 -5.81 -0.41
N ILE A 6 7.63 -6.63 -0.63
CA ILE A 6 6.25 -6.18 -0.85
C ILE A 6 5.62 -5.91 0.51
N ASP A 7 5.11 -4.69 0.72
CA ASP A 7 4.37 -4.33 1.93
C ASP A 7 2.93 -4.86 1.87
N HIS A 8 2.24 -4.55 0.79
CA HIS A 8 0.89 -5.04 0.52
C HIS A 8 0.56 -4.99 -0.97
N ILE A 9 -0.50 -5.68 -1.32
CA ILE A 9 -1.12 -5.65 -2.65
C ILE A 9 -2.52 -5.07 -2.47
N GLY A 10 -2.78 -3.91 -3.10
CA GLY A 10 -4.07 -3.23 -3.04
C GLY A 10 -5.10 -3.88 -3.95
N ILE A 11 -6.27 -4.15 -3.40
CA ILE A 11 -7.42 -4.72 -4.11
C ILE A 11 -8.59 -3.75 -3.98
N ALA A 12 -9.01 -3.19 -5.12
CA ALA A 12 -10.18 -2.35 -5.18
C ALA A 12 -11.45 -3.19 -5.09
N SER A 13 -12.35 -2.81 -4.20
CA SER A 13 -13.59 -3.51 -3.88
C SER A 13 -14.80 -2.65 -4.23
N ALA A 14 -15.85 -3.28 -4.76
CA ALA A 14 -17.18 -2.69 -4.86
C ALA A 14 -18.01 -2.92 -3.57
N ASP A 15 -17.62 -3.89 -2.75
CA ASP A 15 -18.24 -4.25 -1.48
C ASP A 15 -17.16 -4.87 -0.58
N LEU A 16 -16.70 -4.10 0.38
CA LEU A 16 -15.63 -4.51 1.29
C LEU A 16 -16.04 -5.71 2.15
N GLY A 17 -17.32 -5.77 2.59
CA GLY A 17 -17.83 -6.87 3.40
C GLY A 17 -17.73 -8.20 2.66
N LYS A 18 -18.06 -8.19 1.36
CA LYS A 18 -17.94 -9.39 0.51
C LYS A 18 -16.50 -9.85 0.31
N HIS A 19 -15.55 -8.91 0.17
CA HIS A 19 -14.14 -9.25 0.09
C HIS A 19 -13.61 -9.79 1.43
N ILE A 20 -14.03 -9.22 2.56
CA ILE A 20 -13.71 -9.75 3.90
C ILE A 20 -14.23 -11.19 4.07
N GLU A 21 -15.47 -11.49 3.65
CA GLU A 21 -16.00 -12.85 3.65
C GLU A 21 -15.14 -13.80 2.79
N ILE A 22 -14.78 -13.38 1.57
CA ILE A 22 -13.97 -14.23 0.66
C ILE A 22 -12.57 -14.48 1.25
N PHE A 23 -11.86 -13.42 1.64
CA PHE A 23 -10.48 -13.55 2.10
C PHE A 23 -10.39 -14.09 3.53
N GLY A 24 -11.27 -13.65 4.43
CA GLY A 24 -11.29 -14.09 5.83
C GLY A 24 -11.94 -15.44 6.02
N GLU A 25 -13.21 -15.59 5.65
CA GLU A 25 -13.96 -16.80 5.97
C GLU A 25 -13.66 -17.95 5.01
N LYS A 26 -13.63 -17.68 3.69
CA LYS A 26 -13.47 -18.76 2.68
C LYS A 26 -12.02 -19.16 2.46
N LEU A 27 -11.08 -18.21 2.48
CA LEU A 27 -9.65 -18.47 2.33
C LEU A 27 -8.94 -18.66 3.68
N GLY A 28 -9.58 -18.32 4.80
CA GLY A 28 -9.02 -18.49 6.14
C GLY A 28 -7.90 -17.53 6.48
N LEU A 29 -7.81 -16.35 5.80
CA LEU A 29 -6.80 -15.37 6.09
C LEU A 29 -7.19 -14.53 7.33
N GLU A 30 -6.21 -14.14 8.13
CA GLU A 30 -6.42 -13.22 9.24
C GLU A 30 -6.78 -11.84 8.72
N ILE A 31 -7.99 -11.35 9.06
CA ILE A 31 -8.43 -9.99 8.76
C ILE A 31 -8.06 -9.09 9.93
N HIS A 32 -7.39 -7.97 9.65
CA HIS A 32 -6.94 -7.02 10.66
C HIS A 32 -6.92 -5.58 10.12
N GLY A 33 -6.63 -4.60 10.99
CA GLY A 33 -6.33 -3.23 10.60
C GLY A 33 -7.46 -2.52 9.87
N PHE A 34 -8.71 -2.72 10.30
CA PHE A 34 -9.85 -2.00 9.73
C PHE A 34 -9.74 -0.50 9.99
N GLU A 35 -9.76 0.30 8.91
CA GLU A 35 -9.75 1.76 8.97
C GLU A 35 -10.89 2.33 8.12
N GLU A 36 -11.54 3.36 8.64
CA GLU A 36 -12.47 4.21 7.88
C GLU A 36 -11.94 5.64 7.92
N LYS A 37 -11.52 6.16 6.78
CA LYS A 37 -10.97 7.51 6.68
C LYS A 37 -12.04 8.50 6.24
N ASP A 38 -12.52 9.29 7.20
CA ASP A 38 -13.19 10.56 6.99
C ASP A 38 -12.15 11.65 7.32
N PRO A 39 -11.78 12.57 6.47
CA PRO A 39 -12.59 13.38 5.56
C PRO A 39 -12.39 13.07 4.06
N TYR A 40 -11.69 12.02 3.69
CA TYR A 40 -11.56 11.63 2.27
C TYR A 40 -12.84 10.97 1.73
N GLY A 41 -13.91 11.11 2.53
CA GLY A 41 -15.27 10.88 2.12
C GLY A 41 -15.63 9.41 1.99
N GLY A 42 -15.12 8.55 2.90
CA GLY A 42 -15.61 7.18 2.99
C GLY A 42 -14.70 6.11 2.39
N LEU A 43 -13.38 6.36 2.30
CA LEU A 43 -12.43 5.28 2.04
C LEU A 43 -12.41 4.33 3.25
N ARG A 44 -12.73 3.08 3.00
CA ARG A 44 -12.66 1.98 3.96
C ARG A 44 -11.57 1.03 3.57
N THR A 45 -10.78 0.59 4.52
CA THR A 45 -9.73 -0.40 4.30
C THR A 45 -9.79 -1.51 5.32
N ALA A 46 -9.42 -2.72 4.90
CA ALA A 46 -9.12 -3.84 5.78
C ALA A 46 -7.92 -4.59 5.20
N PHE A 47 -7.18 -5.28 6.03
CA PHE A 47 -6.01 -6.04 5.62
C PHE A 47 -6.23 -7.52 5.84
N ALA A 48 -5.87 -8.36 4.86
CA ALA A 48 -5.87 -9.80 4.97
C ALA A 48 -4.42 -10.31 4.93
N ARG A 49 -3.94 -10.93 6.01
CA ARG A 49 -2.55 -11.35 6.20
C ARG A 49 -2.18 -12.54 5.32
N VAL A 50 -1.08 -12.39 4.57
CA VAL A 50 -0.49 -13.46 3.74
C VAL A 50 1.02 -13.53 4.03
N GLY A 51 1.45 -14.34 5.00
CA GLY A 51 2.84 -14.37 5.43
C GLY A 51 3.31 -13.00 5.93
N ASP A 52 4.39 -12.47 5.36
CA ASP A 52 4.94 -11.15 5.70
C ASP A 52 4.34 -9.98 4.90
N THR A 53 3.33 -10.27 4.08
CA THR A 53 2.63 -9.30 3.22
C THR A 53 1.15 -9.28 3.56
N ASP A 54 0.44 -8.24 3.12
CA ASP A 54 -1.01 -8.14 3.25
C ASP A 54 -1.67 -7.95 1.88
N PHE A 55 -2.89 -8.44 1.72
CA PHE A 55 -3.83 -7.83 0.79
C PHE A 55 -4.49 -6.64 1.50
N GLU A 56 -4.42 -5.45 0.92
CA GLU A 56 -5.16 -4.27 1.36
C GLU A 56 -6.48 -4.20 0.57
N LEU A 57 -7.59 -4.47 1.24
CA LEU A 57 -8.92 -4.41 0.65
C LEU A 57 -9.44 -2.97 0.78
N LEU A 58 -9.78 -2.33 -0.35
CA LEU A 58 -10.10 -0.91 -0.43
C LEU A 58 -11.49 -0.69 -1.03
N GLU A 59 -12.33 0.10 -0.38
CA GLU A 59 -13.62 0.52 -0.89
C GLU A 59 -13.82 2.02 -0.68
N ASP A 60 -14.16 2.74 -1.74
CA ASP A 60 -14.71 4.09 -1.62
C ASP A 60 -16.24 4.02 -1.54
N ARG A 61 -16.80 4.45 -0.42
CA ARG A 61 -18.24 4.63 -0.30
C ARG A 61 -18.67 5.86 -1.08
N VAL A 62 -19.51 5.67 -2.06
CA VAL A 62 -20.14 6.75 -2.83
C VAL A 62 -21.65 6.57 -2.79
N PRO A 63 -22.44 7.65 -2.72
CA PRO A 63 -23.88 7.57 -2.86
C PRO A 63 -24.26 6.95 -4.21
N ASP A 64 -25.32 6.15 -4.22
CA ASP A 64 -25.82 5.53 -5.46
C ASP A 64 -26.16 6.60 -6.49
N GLY A 65 -25.61 6.41 -7.71
CA GLY A 65 -25.82 7.32 -8.85
C GLY A 65 -25.08 8.65 -8.77
N ASP A 66 -24.24 8.89 -7.76
CA ASP A 66 -23.43 10.12 -7.68
C ASP A 66 -22.15 9.98 -8.54
N GLN A 67 -22.30 10.25 -9.85
CA GLN A 67 -21.17 10.20 -10.79
C GLN A 67 -20.04 11.16 -10.42
N LYS A 68 -20.35 12.32 -9.86
CA LYS A 68 -19.32 13.28 -9.42
C LYS A 68 -18.50 12.73 -8.27
N ALA A 69 -19.13 12.07 -7.30
CA ALA A 69 -18.42 11.42 -6.21
C ALA A 69 -17.54 10.27 -6.73
N ILE A 70 -18.04 9.46 -7.67
CA ILE A 70 -17.24 8.39 -8.32
C ILE A 70 -16.00 8.97 -8.99
N ASP A 71 -16.15 10.04 -9.79
CA ASP A 71 -15.04 10.64 -10.55
C ASP A 71 -13.97 11.29 -9.65
N GLN A 72 -14.32 11.69 -8.44
CA GLN A 72 -13.41 12.31 -7.48
C GLN A 72 -12.66 11.32 -6.60
N ARG A 73 -13.02 10.03 -6.61
CA ARG A 73 -12.45 9.00 -5.75
C ARG A 73 -11.74 7.93 -6.54
N ASP A 74 -10.51 7.64 -6.17
CA ASP A 74 -9.63 6.79 -6.96
C ASP A 74 -10.10 5.34 -7.03
N ILE A 75 -10.54 4.76 -5.91
CA ILE A 75 -11.03 3.38 -5.87
C ILE A 75 -12.39 3.24 -6.56
N ALA A 76 -13.34 4.16 -6.27
CA ALA A 76 -14.65 4.16 -6.93
C ALA A 76 -14.51 4.31 -8.46
N ARG A 77 -13.67 5.24 -8.91
CA ARG A 77 -13.38 5.44 -10.33
C ARG A 77 -12.75 4.21 -11.00
N PHE A 78 -11.82 3.55 -10.29
CA PHE A 78 -11.21 2.32 -10.77
C PHE A 78 -12.27 1.22 -10.94
N VAL A 79 -13.08 0.98 -9.89
CA VAL A 79 -14.15 -0.03 -9.92
C VAL A 79 -15.19 0.26 -11.01
N ALA A 80 -15.60 1.52 -11.18
CA ALA A 80 -16.55 1.90 -12.23
C ALA A 80 -16.03 1.63 -13.64
N ARG A 81 -14.71 1.75 -13.86
CA ARG A 81 -14.11 1.58 -15.20
C ARG A 81 -13.65 0.16 -15.49
N ARG A 82 -13.21 -0.60 -14.49
CA ARG A 82 -12.55 -1.90 -14.66
C ARG A 82 -13.18 -3.04 -13.87
N GLY A 83 -14.15 -2.74 -13.01
CA GLY A 83 -14.64 -3.68 -12.00
C GLY A 83 -13.70 -3.81 -10.80
N PRO A 84 -14.09 -4.54 -9.75
CA PRO A 84 -13.22 -4.84 -8.62
C PRO A 84 -12.02 -5.70 -9.05
N GLY A 85 -10.88 -5.53 -8.37
CA GLY A 85 -9.69 -6.32 -8.68
C GLY A 85 -8.39 -5.66 -8.22
N LEU A 86 -7.26 -6.14 -8.73
CA LEU A 86 -5.91 -5.64 -8.39
C LEU A 86 -5.79 -4.16 -8.77
N HIS A 87 -5.40 -3.33 -7.79
CA HIS A 87 -5.29 -1.88 -7.96
C HIS A 87 -3.83 -1.42 -7.96
N HIS A 88 -3.03 -1.83 -6.96
CA HIS A 88 -1.64 -1.40 -6.84
C HIS A 88 -0.76 -2.42 -6.12
N ILE A 89 0.56 -2.20 -6.21
CA ILE A 89 1.58 -2.92 -5.44
C ILE A 89 2.33 -1.91 -4.59
N ALA A 90 2.43 -2.16 -3.30
CA ALA A 90 3.19 -1.36 -2.36
C ALA A 90 4.55 -2.00 -2.08
N LEU A 91 5.62 -1.27 -2.33
CA LEU A 91 6.98 -1.69 -2.06
C LEU A 91 7.47 -1.07 -0.74
N ARG A 92 7.83 -1.92 0.21
CA ARG A 92 8.40 -1.51 1.47
C ARG A 92 9.81 -0.98 1.27
N VAL A 93 10.10 0.20 1.78
CA VAL A 93 11.42 0.84 1.69
C VAL A 93 11.94 1.22 3.07
N ALA A 94 13.28 1.29 3.21
CA ALA A 94 13.92 1.67 4.46
C ALA A 94 13.80 3.18 4.75
N ASP A 95 13.88 4.00 3.69
CA ASP A 95 13.80 5.45 3.71
C ASP A 95 13.05 5.90 2.45
N ILE A 96 11.88 6.51 2.65
CA ILE A 96 11.01 6.89 1.53
C ILE A 96 11.54 8.10 0.77
N GLU A 97 12.21 9.04 1.43
CA GLU A 97 12.78 10.21 0.77
C GLU A 97 13.97 9.82 -0.11
N GLU A 98 14.82 8.89 0.37
CA GLU A 98 15.87 8.29 -0.44
C GLU A 98 15.26 7.55 -1.63
N ALA A 99 14.22 6.72 -1.41
CA ALA A 99 13.58 5.95 -2.47
C ALA A 99 12.97 6.86 -3.55
N MET A 100 12.30 7.95 -3.16
CA MET A 100 11.74 8.94 -4.08
C MET A 100 12.84 9.64 -4.89
N ARG A 101 13.94 10.04 -4.25
CA ARG A 101 15.09 10.68 -4.90
C ARG A 101 15.73 9.75 -5.93
N ASP A 102 16.01 8.51 -5.54
CA ASP A 102 16.65 7.53 -6.41
C ASP A 102 15.74 7.11 -7.58
N ALA A 103 14.43 6.97 -7.33
CA ALA A 103 13.46 6.70 -8.39
C ALA A 103 13.43 7.81 -9.44
N ARG A 104 13.44 9.08 -9.01
CA ARG A 104 13.52 10.22 -9.93
C ARG A 104 14.83 10.24 -10.70
N ALA A 105 15.96 9.96 -10.04
CA ALA A 105 17.26 9.88 -10.68
C ALA A 105 17.34 8.75 -11.72
N ALA A 106 16.59 7.66 -11.50
CA ALA A 106 16.43 6.56 -12.45
C ALA A 106 15.44 6.86 -13.60
N GLY A 107 14.85 8.05 -13.66
CA GLY A 107 13.91 8.47 -14.71
C GLY A 107 12.45 8.06 -14.44
N LEU A 108 12.12 7.56 -13.25
CA LEU A 108 10.74 7.25 -12.90
C LEU A 108 9.97 8.52 -12.52
N HIS A 109 8.73 8.60 -12.98
CA HIS A 109 7.84 9.71 -12.61
C HIS A 109 7.19 9.45 -11.25
N VAL A 110 7.79 9.97 -10.18
CA VAL A 110 7.21 9.98 -8.84
C VAL A 110 6.17 11.08 -8.78
N ILE A 111 4.89 10.71 -8.57
CA ILE A 111 3.73 11.62 -8.59
C ILE A 111 3.81 12.61 -7.43
N ASP A 112 4.09 12.10 -6.23
CA ASP A 112 4.12 12.89 -5.02
C ASP A 112 5.40 13.74 -4.95
N GLN A 113 5.27 15.02 -4.56
CA GLN A 113 6.41 15.93 -4.36
C GLN A 113 7.19 15.56 -3.09
N ALA A 114 6.47 15.18 -2.04
CA ALA A 114 6.96 14.74 -0.75
C ALA A 114 6.13 13.54 -0.27
N PRO A 115 6.65 12.73 0.68
CA PRO A 115 5.88 11.65 1.27
C PRO A 115 4.59 12.16 1.90
N ARG A 116 3.51 11.40 1.77
CA ARG A 116 2.22 11.70 2.40
C ARG A 116 1.79 10.58 3.34
N PRO A 117 0.87 10.89 4.29
CA PRO A 117 0.37 9.88 5.23
C PRO A 117 -0.33 8.72 4.48
N GLY A 118 0.00 7.50 4.88
CA GLY A 118 -0.64 6.26 4.45
C GLY A 118 -1.42 5.57 5.56
N ALA A 119 -1.90 4.36 5.28
CA ALA A 119 -2.56 3.52 6.29
C ALA A 119 -1.58 3.09 7.39
N ARG A 120 -2.11 2.82 8.58
CA ARG A 120 -1.34 2.31 9.74
C ARG A 120 -0.13 3.19 10.10
N GLY A 121 -0.27 4.52 9.98
CA GLY A 121 0.78 5.48 10.33
C GLY A 121 2.00 5.48 9.39
N SER A 122 1.92 4.82 8.23
CA SER A 122 2.99 4.80 7.24
C SER A 122 3.14 6.14 6.51
N LYS A 123 4.28 6.30 5.83
CA LYS A 123 4.47 7.29 4.77
C LYS A 123 4.41 6.58 3.42
N ILE A 124 3.78 7.21 2.43
CA ILE A 124 3.64 6.67 1.08
C ILE A 124 4.05 7.68 0.01
N ALA A 125 4.47 7.17 -1.16
CA ALA A 125 4.72 7.98 -2.35
C ALA A 125 4.46 7.14 -3.62
N PHE A 126 3.64 7.66 -4.53
CA PHE A 126 3.22 6.95 -5.74
C PHE A 126 4.15 7.20 -6.93
N ILE A 127 4.35 6.15 -7.72
CA ILE A 127 5.02 6.19 -9.01
C ILE A 127 3.95 6.09 -10.10
N HIS A 128 4.04 6.96 -11.11
CA HIS A 128 3.07 6.99 -12.20
C HIS A 128 3.13 5.70 -13.03
N PRO A 129 1.99 5.04 -13.33
CA PRO A 129 1.96 3.76 -14.03
C PRO A 129 2.67 3.74 -15.39
N LYS A 130 2.73 4.89 -16.08
CA LYS A 130 3.49 5.01 -17.35
C LYS A 130 4.99 4.72 -17.20
N SER A 131 5.56 4.95 -16.00
CA SER A 131 6.97 4.68 -15.71
C SER A 131 7.24 3.22 -15.32
N THR A 132 6.18 2.44 -15.04
CA THR A 132 6.25 1.09 -14.47
C THR A 132 5.54 0.05 -15.36
N GLY A 133 5.38 0.34 -16.65
CA GLY A 133 4.74 -0.59 -17.59
C GLY A 133 3.23 -0.77 -17.36
N GLY A 134 2.55 0.22 -16.81
CA GLY A 134 1.10 0.19 -16.56
C GLY A 134 0.69 -0.27 -15.17
N ILE A 135 1.64 -0.59 -14.30
CA ILE A 135 1.37 -1.04 -12.93
C ILE A 135 1.44 0.16 -11.98
N LEU A 136 0.39 0.40 -11.20
CA LEU A 136 0.44 1.41 -10.13
C LEU A 136 1.29 0.86 -8.98
N ILE A 137 2.40 1.53 -8.71
CA ILE A 137 3.32 1.18 -7.61
C ILE A 137 3.42 2.36 -6.67
N HIS A 138 3.53 2.10 -5.36
CA HIS A 138 3.94 3.10 -4.41
C HIS A 138 4.99 2.58 -3.42
N PHE A 139 5.80 3.47 -2.89
CA PHE A 139 6.70 3.19 -1.78
C PHE A 139 5.96 3.33 -0.45
N VAL A 140 6.34 2.50 0.52
CA VAL A 140 5.83 2.54 1.89
C VAL A 140 7.00 2.49 2.87
N GLU A 141 7.07 3.48 3.76
CA GLU A 141 7.94 3.47 4.94
C GLU A 141 7.07 3.25 6.18
N ARG A 142 7.38 2.20 6.95
CA ARG A 142 6.68 1.89 8.21
C ARG A 142 7.40 2.52 9.41
N PRO A 143 6.66 3.06 10.41
CA PRO A 143 7.26 3.73 11.57
C PRO A 143 8.15 2.81 12.42
N ASP A 144 7.85 1.53 12.49
CA ASP A 144 8.56 0.50 13.24
C ASP A 144 9.89 0.07 12.61
N GLN A 145 10.13 0.39 11.33
CA GLN A 145 11.35 0.02 10.64
C GLN A 145 12.49 1.04 10.76
N VAL A 146 12.20 2.24 11.18
CA VAL A 146 13.22 3.28 11.45
C VAL A 146 14.14 2.84 12.62
N GLN A 147 13.65 2.00 13.54
CA GLN A 147 14.43 1.54 14.68
C GLN A 147 15.41 0.39 14.35
N THR A 148 15.14 -0.44 13.34
CA THR A 148 16.00 -1.58 12.99
C THR A 148 17.15 -1.23 12.05
N ALA A 149 17.06 -0.13 11.31
CA ALA A 149 18.12 0.34 10.42
C ALA A 149 19.36 0.88 11.17
N HIS A 150 19.22 1.22 12.45
CA HIS A 150 20.33 1.68 13.30
C HIS A 150 20.98 0.58 14.17
N ALA A 151 20.48 -0.67 14.12
CA ALA A 151 20.93 -1.76 14.99
C ALA A 151 21.91 -2.76 14.33
N THR A 152 22.24 -2.61 13.05
CA THR A 152 23.31 -3.41 12.42
C THR A 152 24.58 -2.57 12.30
N GLY A 153 25.28 -2.40 13.42
CA GLY A 153 26.68 -2.00 13.43
C GLY A 153 27.56 -3.13 12.84
N PRO A 154 28.73 -2.79 12.27
CA PRO A 154 29.61 -3.77 11.64
C PRO A 154 30.49 -4.45 12.69
N ASP A 155 30.01 -5.49 13.36
CA ASP A 155 30.87 -6.39 14.12
C ASP A 155 30.39 -7.83 13.95
N GLY A 156 30.81 -8.42 12.83
CA GLY A 156 30.75 -9.85 12.58
C GLY A 156 31.90 -10.57 13.31
N GLY A 157 31.77 -10.75 14.61
CA GLY A 157 32.63 -11.64 15.38
C GLY A 157 32.03 -13.05 15.38
N THR A 158 32.54 -13.95 14.53
CA THR A 158 32.33 -15.39 14.67
C THR A 158 33.11 -15.88 15.91
N VAL A 159 32.39 -16.37 16.91
CA VAL A 159 32.96 -17.19 17.98
C VAL A 159 32.66 -18.63 17.65
N GLU A 160 33.70 -19.41 17.35
CA GLU A 160 33.62 -20.88 17.29
C GLU A 160 33.53 -21.43 18.72
N PRO A 161 32.77 -22.50 18.99
CA PRO A 161 32.76 -23.18 20.26
C PRO A 161 33.86 -24.24 20.28
N ASP A 162 34.62 -24.26 21.40
CA ASP A 162 35.45 -25.39 21.87
C ASP A 162 34.57 -26.57 22.32
#